data_58a3d3be75e4bb01820617293883dd42
#
_entry.id   58a3d3be75e4bb01820617293883dd42
#
_cell.length_a   1.000
_cell.length_b   1.000
_cell.length_c   1.000
_cell.angle_alpha   90.00
_cell.angle_beta   90.00
_cell.angle_gamma   90.00
#
_symmetry.space_group_name_H-M   'P 1'
#
loop_
_entity.id
_entity.type
_entity.pdbx_description
1 polymer ?
#
loop_
_entity_poly.entity_id
_entity_poly.type
_entity_poly.pdbx_seq_one_letter_code
_entity_poly.pdbx_strand_id
1 'polypeptide(L)'
;MAADLFSRPFFRAYRLLWKMARPLLRRSSRLSDGWKERLAPDDWLPPEYASADGHAVDLWLQAASGGEARLAVAVCEHFSPSCPLRVLITTWTRQGRDVAERALENLKQSHPALRVVVRFAPFDDPDIVRRALSVASPRMVALLETELWPGLLAACREKRIPVQVFNGRINSSTAHFGRLFSSLMAEISPVAVHAISRYDEKAFSRIFPCAVDRMPNIKFDLASRTLEEPLPAHNHCFSVSGPVFLFASVRQCEETRIPGQLARLYKAVPNAAVVVVPRHLHRVAAWKSVLEDLALMPVLVSEMPAGRCLPRRHVLVWDRFGDLPKLYAAARAVFVGGSFGQGGQNFLEALSAGRIPCIGPSAHNFLWAMGTGDPSMPSLEQAGLLRVAHHPKEVIDIMLEQAASTRDRMSVRSRFREWLAPRLGGASSTAQNIEKALSAD
;
A
#
# COMPACT_ATOMS: atom_id res chain seq x y z
N MET A 1 32.42 -23.92 -7.29
CA MET A 1 31.08 -24.53 -7.18
C MET A 1 30.31 -23.74 -6.12
N ALA A 2 29.22 -23.05 -6.48
CA ALA A 2 28.37 -22.43 -5.48
C ALA A 2 27.78 -23.54 -4.60
N ALA A 3 27.96 -23.42 -3.28
CA ALA A 3 27.38 -24.37 -2.36
C ALA A 3 25.86 -24.39 -2.55
N ASP A 4 25.25 -25.57 -2.68
CA ASP A 4 23.80 -25.73 -2.77
C ASP A 4 23.17 -25.20 -1.47
N LEU A 5 22.71 -23.94 -1.51
CA LEU A 5 22.09 -23.25 -0.38
C LEU A 5 20.91 -24.04 0.19
N PHE A 6 20.16 -24.73 -0.68
CA PHE A 6 18.98 -25.48 -0.28
C PHE A 6 19.32 -26.84 0.37
N SER A 7 20.56 -27.28 0.36
CA SER A 7 21.01 -28.44 1.16
C SER A 7 21.16 -28.13 2.65
N ARG A 8 21.20 -26.84 3.04
CA ARG A 8 21.35 -26.40 4.42
C ARG A 8 20.14 -26.77 5.30
N PRO A 9 20.35 -27.01 6.60
CA PRO A 9 19.28 -27.38 7.54
C PRO A 9 18.10 -26.41 7.54
N PHE A 10 18.36 -25.09 7.46
CA PHE A 10 17.32 -24.08 7.40
C PHE A 10 16.40 -24.30 6.18
N PHE A 11 16.94 -24.44 4.98
CA PHE A 11 16.10 -24.58 3.78
C PHE A 11 15.45 -25.96 3.68
N ARG A 12 16.04 -27.00 4.28
CA ARG A 12 15.36 -28.31 4.42
C ARG A 12 14.12 -28.19 5.32
N ALA A 13 14.25 -27.52 6.46
CA ALA A 13 13.13 -27.25 7.35
C ALA A 13 12.10 -26.31 6.69
N TYR A 14 12.55 -25.27 5.98
CA TYR A 14 11.71 -24.33 5.26
C TYR A 14 10.87 -25.01 4.17
N ARG A 15 11.47 -25.89 3.38
CA ARG A 15 10.77 -26.72 2.40
C ARG A 15 9.71 -27.63 3.05
N LEU A 16 10.05 -28.26 4.18
CA LEU A 16 9.09 -29.08 4.91
C LEU A 16 7.92 -28.23 5.44
N LEU A 17 8.22 -27.06 6.00
CA LEU A 17 7.21 -26.11 6.45
C LEU A 17 6.24 -25.73 5.33
N TRP A 18 6.74 -25.41 4.13
CA TRP A 18 5.89 -25.11 2.97
C TRP A 18 5.02 -26.30 2.58
N LYS A 19 5.57 -27.53 2.55
CA LYS A 19 4.79 -28.76 2.27
C LYS A 19 3.65 -28.94 3.26
N MET A 20 3.89 -28.70 4.54
CA MET A 20 2.88 -28.82 5.60
C MET A 20 1.87 -27.65 5.57
N ALA A 21 2.28 -26.46 5.22
CA ALA A 21 1.41 -25.29 5.20
C ALA A 21 0.44 -25.27 3.99
N ARG A 22 0.82 -25.85 2.84
CA ARG A 22 0.02 -25.82 1.60
C ARG A 22 -1.45 -26.24 1.78
N PRO A 23 -1.80 -27.36 2.47
CA PRO A 23 -3.20 -27.77 2.63
C PRO A 23 -4.03 -26.72 3.42
N LEU A 24 -3.40 -26.05 4.39
CA LEU A 24 -4.03 -24.99 5.19
C LEU A 24 -4.20 -23.72 4.37
N LEU A 25 -3.16 -23.32 3.63
CA LEU A 25 -3.16 -22.14 2.78
C LEU A 25 -4.19 -22.22 1.65
N ARG A 26 -4.48 -23.41 1.15
CA ARG A 26 -5.52 -23.63 0.13
C ARG A 26 -6.92 -23.21 0.61
N ARG A 27 -7.17 -23.25 1.93
CA ARG A 27 -8.43 -22.80 2.54
C ARG A 27 -8.51 -21.30 2.76
N SER A 28 -7.41 -20.59 2.59
CA SER A 28 -7.35 -19.12 2.74
C SER A 28 -8.02 -18.45 1.55
N SER A 29 -9.08 -17.68 1.78
CA SER A 29 -9.76 -16.88 0.75
C SER A 29 -8.82 -15.91 0.02
N ARG A 30 -7.71 -15.54 0.65
CA ARG A 30 -6.69 -14.64 0.09
C ARG A 30 -5.73 -15.35 -0.88
N LEU A 31 -5.47 -16.64 -0.69
CA LEU A 31 -4.45 -17.41 -1.42
C LEU A 31 -5.03 -18.47 -2.34
N SER A 32 -6.33 -18.78 -2.22
CA SER A 32 -7.03 -19.72 -3.11
C SER A 32 -7.04 -19.25 -4.57
N ASP A 33 -7.10 -17.93 -4.78
CA ASP A 33 -6.98 -17.36 -6.12
C ASP A 33 -5.59 -17.62 -6.71
N GLY A 34 -5.58 -18.11 -7.95
CA GLY A 34 -4.34 -18.45 -8.65
C GLY A 34 -3.57 -19.64 -8.07
N TRP A 35 -4.20 -20.51 -7.29
CA TRP A 35 -3.54 -21.64 -6.61
C TRP A 35 -2.69 -22.49 -7.54
N LYS A 36 -3.22 -22.84 -8.73
CA LYS A 36 -2.49 -23.63 -9.74
C LYS A 36 -1.27 -22.86 -10.27
N GLU A 37 -1.46 -21.61 -10.64
CA GLU A 37 -0.43 -20.71 -11.16
C GLU A 37 0.73 -20.52 -10.17
N ARG A 38 0.43 -20.45 -8.85
CA ARG A 38 1.43 -20.33 -7.78
C ARG A 38 2.28 -21.57 -7.57
N LEU A 39 1.71 -22.76 -7.86
CA LEU A 39 2.38 -24.05 -7.71
C LEU A 39 3.12 -24.48 -8.96
N ALA A 40 2.60 -24.13 -10.12
CA ALA A 40 3.11 -24.53 -11.41
C ALA A 40 3.26 -23.30 -12.33
N PRO A 41 4.42 -22.64 -12.29
CA PRO A 41 4.68 -21.44 -13.08
C PRO A 41 5.00 -21.72 -14.56
N ASP A 42 4.81 -22.94 -15.04
CA ASP A 42 5.21 -23.37 -16.38
C ASP A 42 4.54 -22.57 -17.51
N ASP A 43 3.29 -22.18 -17.30
CA ASP A 43 2.48 -21.41 -18.27
C ASP A 43 2.47 -19.90 -17.97
N TRP A 44 3.48 -19.40 -17.25
CA TRP A 44 3.50 -17.98 -16.86
C TRP A 44 3.67 -17.02 -18.01
N LEU A 45 4.47 -17.42 -18.98
CA LEU A 45 4.87 -16.53 -20.07
C LEU A 45 4.25 -17.00 -21.40
N PRO A 46 3.66 -16.08 -22.18
CA PRO A 46 3.25 -16.36 -23.54
C PRO A 46 4.44 -16.73 -24.44
N PRO A 47 4.24 -17.48 -25.54
CA PRO A 47 5.31 -17.93 -26.42
C PRO A 47 6.19 -16.79 -26.98
N GLU A 48 5.63 -15.60 -27.13
CA GLU A 48 6.36 -14.40 -27.62
C GLU A 48 7.42 -13.87 -26.65
N TYR A 49 7.49 -14.41 -25.43
CA TYR A 49 8.54 -14.10 -24.45
C TYR A 49 9.76 -15.01 -24.62
N ALA A 50 9.69 -16.03 -25.46
CA ALA A 50 10.86 -16.82 -25.81
C ALA A 50 11.89 -15.93 -26.52
N SER A 51 13.13 -15.94 -26.03
CA SER A 51 14.20 -15.10 -26.57
C SER A 51 15.47 -15.91 -26.83
N ALA A 52 16.21 -15.50 -27.87
CA ALA A 52 17.47 -16.14 -28.27
C ALA A 52 18.61 -15.86 -27.26
N ASP A 53 18.50 -14.83 -26.42
CA ASP A 53 19.50 -14.46 -25.40
C ASP A 53 19.41 -15.32 -24.13
N GLY A 54 18.47 -16.26 -24.05
CA GLY A 54 18.28 -17.15 -22.91
C GLY A 54 17.48 -16.54 -21.76
N HIS A 55 17.07 -15.27 -21.87
CA HIS A 55 16.23 -14.59 -20.89
C HIS A 55 14.80 -14.44 -21.43
N ALA A 56 13.79 -14.95 -20.69
CA ALA A 56 12.40 -14.79 -21.10
C ALA A 56 11.85 -13.41 -20.69
N VAL A 57 12.32 -12.86 -19.58
CA VAL A 57 12.03 -11.47 -19.16
C VAL A 57 13.31 -10.73 -18.79
N ASP A 58 13.31 -9.42 -18.98
CA ASP A 58 14.45 -8.59 -18.58
C ASP A 58 14.33 -8.26 -17.08
N LEU A 59 13.11 -8.00 -16.61
CA LEU A 59 12.83 -7.61 -15.24
C LEU A 59 11.69 -8.43 -14.64
N TRP A 60 11.90 -8.98 -13.44
CA TRP A 60 10.83 -9.48 -12.59
C TRP A 60 10.58 -8.51 -11.44
N LEU A 61 9.42 -7.83 -11.43
CA LEU A 61 8.94 -6.96 -10.37
C LEU A 61 8.03 -7.73 -9.40
N GLN A 62 8.45 -7.89 -8.16
CA GLN A 62 7.65 -8.51 -7.10
C GLN A 62 6.90 -7.44 -6.31
N ALA A 63 5.55 -7.55 -6.27
CA ALA A 63 4.64 -6.64 -5.55
C ALA A 63 3.56 -7.44 -4.84
N ALA A 64 3.48 -7.39 -3.50
CA ALA A 64 2.60 -8.30 -2.74
C ALA A 64 1.12 -7.93 -2.81
N SER A 65 0.79 -6.65 -2.75
CA SER A 65 -0.56 -6.14 -2.52
C SER A 65 -1.01 -5.18 -3.61
N GLY A 66 -2.29 -4.78 -3.57
CA GLY A 66 -2.80 -3.73 -4.47
C GLY A 66 -2.09 -2.38 -4.33
N GLY A 67 -1.58 -2.07 -3.14
CA GLY A 67 -0.76 -0.88 -2.93
C GLY A 67 0.58 -0.96 -3.66
N GLU A 68 1.29 -2.07 -3.51
CA GLU A 68 2.58 -2.30 -4.16
C GLU A 68 2.44 -2.50 -5.68
N ALA A 69 1.35 -3.10 -6.14
CA ALA A 69 1.05 -3.17 -7.57
C ALA A 69 0.94 -1.78 -8.21
N ARG A 70 0.36 -0.80 -7.51
CA ARG A 70 0.37 0.61 -7.95
C ARG A 70 1.79 1.18 -8.04
N LEU A 71 2.67 0.81 -7.11
CA LEU A 71 4.09 1.23 -7.16
C LEU A 71 4.77 0.63 -8.39
N ALA A 72 4.56 -0.68 -8.66
CA ALA A 72 5.11 -1.35 -9.84
C ALA A 72 4.64 -0.68 -11.14
N VAL A 73 3.35 -0.36 -11.25
CA VAL A 73 2.80 0.37 -12.40
C VAL A 73 3.44 1.75 -12.52
N ALA A 74 3.54 2.51 -11.43
CA ALA A 74 4.17 3.83 -11.44
C ALA A 74 5.63 3.78 -11.90
N VAL A 75 6.38 2.74 -11.54
CA VAL A 75 7.75 2.51 -12.05
C VAL A 75 7.72 2.23 -13.55
N CYS A 76 6.82 1.34 -14.02
CA CYS A 76 6.70 1.01 -15.43
C CYS A 76 6.41 2.23 -16.33
N GLU A 77 5.64 3.19 -15.83
CA GLU A 77 5.32 4.44 -16.54
C GLU A 77 6.53 5.40 -16.66
N HIS A 78 7.62 5.13 -15.98
CA HIS A 78 8.84 5.93 -16.04
C HIS A 78 9.99 5.26 -16.81
N PHE A 79 9.80 4.05 -17.30
CA PHE A 79 10.77 3.44 -18.20
C PHE A 79 10.81 4.19 -19.54
N SER A 80 12.01 4.44 -20.04
CA SER A 80 12.25 4.99 -21.36
C SER A 80 13.24 4.10 -22.12
N PRO A 81 12.91 2.79 -22.31
CA PRO A 81 13.84 1.87 -22.88
C PRO A 81 14.08 2.17 -24.37
N SER A 82 15.33 2.12 -24.79
CA SER A 82 15.71 2.23 -26.21
C SER A 82 15.34 0.98 -27.02
N CYS A 83 15.09 -0.14 -26.33
CA CYS A 83 14.64 -1.41 -26.92
C CYS A 83 13.44 -1.97 -26.13
N PRO A 84 12.68 -2.91 -26.70
CA PRO A 84 11.54 -3.51 -25.98
C PRO A 84 12.00 -4.16 -24.68
N LEU A 85 11.43 -3.70 -23.55
CA LEU A 85 11.67 -4.23 -22.21
C LEU A 85 10.56 -5.22 -21.83
N ARG A 86 10.92 -6.44 -21.46
CA ARG A 86 10.00 -7.51 -21.06
C ARG A 86 9.93 -7.54 -19.52
N VAL A 87 8.76 -7.24 -18.96
CA VAL A 87 8.55 -7.15 -17.52
C VAL A 87 7.54 -8.18 -17.04
N LEU A 88 7.92 -8.97 -16.05
CA LEU A 88 7.01 -9.82 -15.28
C LEU A 88 6.67 -9.12 -13.97
N ILE A 89 5.40 -8.78 -13.75
CA ILE A 89 4.90 -8.31 -12.46
C ILE A 89 4.23 -9.47 -11.74
N THR A 90 4.65 -9.76 -10.50
CA THR A 90 3.99 -10.80 -9.68
C THR A 90 3.36 -10.22 -8.43
N THR A 91 2.18 -10.72 -8.06
CA THR A 91 1.42 -10.26 -6.90
C THR A 91 0.92 -11.41 -6.03
N TRP A 92 0.77 -11.14 -4.70
CA TRP A 92 0.20 -12.13 -3.78
C TRP A 92 -1.32 -12.10 -3.71
N THR A 93 -1.96 -11.00 -4.09
CA THR A 93 -3.41 -10.82 -3.90
C THR A 93 -4.13 -10.64 -5.22
N ARG A 94 -5.39 -11.09 -5.28
CA ARG A 94 -6.30 -10.82 -6.39
C ARG A 94 -6.39 -9.32 -6.67
N GLN A 95 -6.54 -8.52 -5.63
CA GLN A 95 -6.59 -7.06 -5.75
C GLN A 95 -5.32 -6.49 -6.41
N GLY A 96 -4.13 -7.02 -6.07
CA GLY A 96 -2.86 -6.60 -6.68
C GLY A 96 -2.84 -6.92 -8.17
N ARG A 97 -3.25 -8.13 -8.53
CA ARG A 97 -3.37 -8.55 -9.94
C ARG A 97 -4.33 -7.65 -10.71
N ASP A 98 -5.55 -7.46 -10.21
CA ASP A 98 -6.58 -6.64 -10.86
C ASP A 98 -6.12 -5.17 -11.04
N VAL A 99 -5.37 -4.63 -10.10
CA VAL A 99 -4.78 -3.27 -10.20
C VAL A 99 -3.74 -3.22 -11.31
N ALA A 100 -2.81 -4.16 -11.35
CA ALA A 100 -1.77 -4.20 -12.37
C ALA A 100 -2.36 -4.45 -13.77
N GLU A 101 -3.26 -5.44 -13.92
CA GLU A 101 -3.89 -5.76 -15.21
C GLU A 101 -4.70 -4.60 -15.79
N ARG A 102 -5.45 -3.86 -14.96
CA ARG A 102 -6.19 -2.66 -15.43
C ARG A 102 -5.27 -1.57 -15.95
N ALA A 103 -4.07 -1.45 -15.39
CA ALA A 103 -3.11 -0.44 -15.84
C ALA A 103 -2.41 -0.83 -17.16
N LEU A 104 -2.40 -2.13 -17.54
CA LEU A 104 -1.72 -2.61 -18.73
C LEU A 104 -2.22 -1.95 -20.03
N GLU A 105 -3.53 -1.67 -20.14
CA GLU A 105 -4.09 -1.04 -21.34
C GLU A 105 -3.51 0.37 -21.53
N ASN A 106 -3.43 1.14 -20.45
CA ASN A 106 -2.84 2.47 -20.51
C ASN A 106 -1.33 2.40 -20.77
N LEU A 107 -0.62 1.44 -20.16
CA LEU A 107 0.81 1.22 -20.38
C LEU A 107 1.12 0.84 -21.82
N LYS A 108 0.33 -0.03 -22.45
CA LYS A 108 0.50 -0.41 -23.87
C LYS A 108 0.37 0.80 -24.81
N GLN A 109 -0.55 1.72 -24.51
CA GLN A 109 -0.75 2.92 -25.31
C GLN A 109 0.39 3.95 -25.13
N SER A 110 0.78 4.21 -23.88
CA SER A 110 1.80 5.22 -23.56
C SER A 110 3.23 4.73 -23.73
N HIS A 111 3.48 3.43 -23.60
CA HIS A 111 4.80 2.79 -23.64
C HIS A 111 4.80 1.56 -24.55
N PRO A 112 4.68 1.71 -25.87
CA PRO A 112 4.52 0.59 -26.81
C PRO A 112 5.74 -0.36 -26.87
N ALA A 113 6.92 0.11 -26.45
CA ALA A 113 8.12 -0.71 -26.33
C ALA A 113 8.12 -1.64 -25.10
N LEU A 114 7.27 -1.36 -24.11
CA LEU A 114 7.19 -2.11 -22.87
C LEU A 114 6.21 -3.29 -23.00
N ARG A 115 6.71 -4.50 -22.77
CA ARG A 115 5.88 -5.71 -22.73
C ARG A 115 5.74 -6.18 -21.30
N VAL A 116 4.53 -6.10 -20.74
CA VAL A 116 4.25 -6.45 -19.36
C VAL A 116 3.30 -7.63 -19.28
N VAL A 117 3.66 -8.62 -18.45
CA VAL A 117 2.79 -9.72 -18.06
C VAL A 117 2.60 -9.72 -16.55
N VAL A 118 1.37 -9.99 -16.09
CA VAL A 118 1.02 -10.02 -14.67
C VAL A 118 0.66 -11.44 -14.25
N ARG A 119 1.23 -11.91 -13.16
CA ARG A 119 0.99 -13.25 -12.61
C ARG A 119 0.84 -13.22 -11.09
N PHE A 120 0.27 -14.29 -10.54
CA PHE A 120 0.38 -14.50 -9.10
C PHE A 120 1.80 -14.91 -8.71
N ALA A 121 2.32 -14.36 -7.62
CA ALA A 121 3.61 -14.74 -7.08
C ALA A 121 3.64 -16.24 -6.73
N PRO A 122 4.73 -16.95 -7.02
CA PRO A 122 4.88 -18.35 -6.66
C PRO A 122 4.93 -18.48 -5.13
N PHE A 123 4.52 -19.61 -4.60
CA PHE A 123 4.84 -19.90 -3.19
C PHE A 123 6.36 -19.96 -3.02
N ASP A 124 6.85 -19.41 -1.90
CA ASP A 124 8.29 -19.31 -1.63
C ASP A 124 8.92 -20.67 -1.19
N ASP A 125 8.36 -21.76 -1.71
CA ASP A 125 8.93 -23.09 -1.63
C ASP A 125 10.14 -23.18 -2.56
N PRO A 126 11.31 -23.62 -2.10
CA PRO A 126 12.53 -23.70 -2.89
C PRO A 126 12.38 -24.34 -4.27
N ASP A 127 11.59 -25.43 -4.37
CA ASP A 127 11.43 -26.15 -5.64
C ASP A 127 10.54 -25.37 -6.62
N ILE A 128 9.49 -24.70 -6.09
CA ILE A 128 8.58 -23.87 -6.92
C ILE A 128 9.32 -22.63 -7.41
N VAL A 129 10.05 -21.95 -6.54
CA VAL A 129 10.76 -20.72 -6.90
C VAL A 129 11.87 -20.98 -7.92
N ARG A 130 12.64 -22.06 -7.76
CA ARG A 130 13.64 -22.46 -8.77
C ARG A 130 13.02 -22.69 -10.14
N ARG A 131 11.83 -23.31 -10.18
CA ARG A 131 11.06 -23.54 -11.40
C ARG A 131 10.56 -22.23 -12.01
N ALA A 132 10.01 -21.34 -11.18
CA ALA A 132 9.58 -20.02 -11.60
C ALA A 132 10.72 -19.20 -12.22
N LEU A 133 11.89 -19.21 -11.57
CA LEU A 133 13.09 -18.55 -12.10
C LEU A 133 13.65 -19.25 -13.37
N SER A 134 13.42 -20.54 -13.56
CA SER A 134 13.82 -21.21 -14.80
C SER A 134 12.90 -20.85 -15.96
N VAL A 135 11.59 -20.66 -15.70
CA VAL A 135 10.62 -20.24 -16.71
C VAL A 135 10.79 -18.76 -17.06
N ALA A 136 10.85 -17.90 -16.04
CA ALA A 136 10.98 -16.45 -16.24
C ALA A 136 12.37 -16.05 -16.72
N SER A 137 13.42 -16.79 -16.33
CA SER A 137 14.83 -16.50 -16.64
C SER A 137 15.13 -14.99 -16.65
N PRO A 138 14.86 -14.24 -15.55
CA PRO A 138 14.99 -12.80 -15.56
C PRO A 138 16.47 -12.40 -15.52
N ARG A 139 16.81 -11.29 -16.18
CA ARG A 139 18.14 -10.66 -16.03
C ARG A 139 18.27 -10.05 -14.63
N MET A 140 17.16 -9.58 -14.06
CA MET A 140 17.13 -8.94 -12.73
C MET A 140 15.79 -9.18 -12.03
N VAL A 141 15.81 -9.28 -10.69
CA VAL A 141 14.63 -9.26 -9.84
C VAL A 141 14.61 -7.97 -9.01
N ALA A 142 13.52 -7.23 -9.07
CA ALA A 142 13.26 -6.05 -8.24
C ALA A 142 12.13 -6.34 -7.23
N LEU A 143 12.43 -6.18 -5.95
CA LEU A 143 11.48 -6.37 -4.87
C LEU A 143 10.98 -5.00 -4.41
N LEU A 144 9.67 -4.83 -4.31
CA LEU A 144 9.08 -3.59 -3.79
C LEU A 144 8.75 -3.73 -2.30
N GLU A 145 9.10 -2.73 -1.52
CA GLU A 145 8.89 -2.64 -0.07
C GLU A 145 9.61 -3.76 0.73
N THR A 146 8.86 -4.67 1.38
CA THR A 146 9.40 -5.64 2.34
C THR A 146 9.29 -7.09 1.83
N GLU A 147 9.32 -7.30 0.53
CA GLU A 147 9.14 -8.61 -0.10
C GLU A 147 10.39 -9.50 -0.02
N LEU A 148 10.97 -9.60 1.18
CA LEU A 148 12.19 -10.38 1.46
C LEU A 148 11.86 -11.87 1.69
N TRP A 149 11.62 -12.59 0.63
CA TRP A 149 11.28 -14.02 0.65
C TRP A 149 12.55 -14.86 0.59
N PRO A 150 12.88 -15.65 1.66
CA PRO A 150 14.15 -16.38 1.72
C PRO A 150 14.37 -17.38 0.59
N GLY A 151 13.30 -18.07 0.15
CA GLY A 151 13.38 -19.00 -0.97
C GLY A 151 13.72 -18.31 -2.28
N LEU A 152 13.06 -17.18 -2.58
CA LEU A 152 13.33 -16.39 -3.78
C LEU A 152 14.75 -15.82 -3.77
N LEU A 153 15.18 -15.22 -2.66
CA LEU A 153 16.53 -14.67 -2.52
C LEU A 153 17.61 -15.74 -2.71
N ALA A 154 17.43 -16.92 -2.07
CA ALA A 154 18.37 -18.04 -2.21
C ALA A 154 18.42 -18.59 -3.62
N ALA A 155 17.27 -18.73 -4.28
CA ALA A 155 17.20 -19.24 -5.65
C ALA A 155 17.82 -18.24 -6.66
N CYS A 156 17.61 -16.94 -6.49
CA CYS A 156 18.28 -15.90 -7.26
C CYS A 156 19.80 -15.96 -7.05
N ARG A 157 20.25 -16.13 -5.82
CA ARG A 157 21.68 -16.26 -5.50
C ARG A 157 22.31 -17.46 -6.18
N GLU A 158 21.67 -18.64 -6.15
CA GLU A 158 22.16 -19.84 -6.85
C GLU A 158 22.28 -19.62 -8.37
N LYS A 159 21.29 -18.97 -8.97
CA LYS A 159 21.26 -18.68 -10.41
C LYS A 159 22.07 -17.45 -10.80
N ARG A 160 22.69 -16.76 -9.85
CA ARG A 160 23.43 -15.50 -10.04
C ARG A 160 22.58 -14.38 -10.64
N ILE A 161 21.27 -14.39 -10.36
CA ILE A 161 20.35 -13.34 -10.78
C ILE A 161 20.45 -12.20 -9.75
N PRO A 162 20.79 -10.97 -10.15
CA PRO A 162 20.88 -9.83 -9.24
C PRO A 162 19.49 -9.48 -8.70
N VAL A 163 19.42 -9.23 -7.38
CA VAL A 163 18.20 -8.79 -6.70
C VAL A 163 18.43 -7.40 -6.12
N GLN A 164 17.55 -6.45 -6.41
CA GLN A 164 17.53 -5.14 -5.76
C GLN A 164 16.18 -4.91 -5.06
N VAL A 165 16.24 -4.23 -3.92
CA VAL A 165 15.06 -3.84 -3.17
C VAL A 165 14.82 -2.35 -3.37
N PHE A 166 13.63 -1.98 -3.85
CA PHE A 166 13.22 -0.60 -4.05
C PHE A 166 12.06 -0.22 -3.13
N ASN A 167 11.95 1.04 -2.80
CA ASN A 167 10.97 1.54 -1.83
C ASN A 167 11.06 0.78 -0.51
N GLY A 168 12.29 0.37 -0.14
CA GLY A 168 12.56 -0.54 0.97
C GLY A 168 12.06 0.01 2.30
N ARG A 169 11.17 -0.73 2.92
CA ARG A 169 10.62 -0.46 4.24
C ARG A 169 10.68 -1.72 5.09
N ILE A 170 11.09 -1.60 6.33
CA ILE A 170 11.20 -2.73 7.23
C ILE A 170 10.38 -2.54 8.50
N ASN A 171 9.57 -3.51 8.85
CA ASN A 171 8.87 -3.54 10.13
C ASN A 171 9.72 -4.20 11.23
N SER A 172 9.34 -3.99 12.48
CA SER A 172 10.07 -4.51 13.64
C SER A 172 10.20 -6.04 13.64
N SER A 173 9.18 -6.76 13.19
CA SER A 173 9.18 -8.23 13.14
C SER A 173 10.18 -8.74 12.09
N THR A 174 10.17 -8.16 10.89
CA THR A 174 11.13 -8.49 9.83
C THR A 174 12.56 -8.13 10.22
N ALA A 175 12.76 -6.98 10.87
CA ALA A 175 14.05 -6.57 11.37
C ALA A 175 14.57 -7.51 12.48
N HIS A 176 13.69 -8.00 13.36
CA HIS A 176 14.05 -8.98 14.39
C HIS A 176 14.45 -10.32 13.77
N PHE A 177 13.64 -10.84 12.85
CA PHE A 177 13.93 -12.06 12.10
C PHE A 177 15.27 -11.95 11.36
N GLY A 178 15.49 -10.86 10.61
CA GLY A 178 16.72 -10.62 9.87
C GLY A 178 17.96 -10.60 10.77
N ARG A 179 17.86 -10.06 11.99
CA ARG A 179 18.95 -10.10 12.96
C ARG A 179 19.20 -11.50 13.54
N LEU A 180 18.14 -12.24 13.83
CA LEU A 180 18.23 -13.60 14.36
C LEU A 180 18.90 -14.55 13.36
N PHE A 181 18.63 -14.37 12.07
CA PHE A 181 19.18 -15.16 10.97
C PHE A 181 20.22 -14.38 10.14
N SER A 182 21.00 -13.51 10.77
CA SER A 182 21.92 -12.58 10.10
C SER A 182 22.92 -13.27 9.17
N SER A 183 23.48 -14.43 9.54
CA SER A 183 24.38 -15.18 8.67
C SER A 183 23.71 -15.70 7.41
N LEU A 184 22.46 -16.17 7.52
CA LEU A 184 21.66 -16.56 6.37
C LEU A 184 21.31 -15.36 5.49
N MET A 185 20.87 -14.25 6.12
CA MET A 185 20.53 -13.03 5.40
C MET A 185 21.72 -12.43 4.67
N ALA A 186 22.91 -12.49 5.27
CA ALA A 186 24.15 -12.06 4.60
C ALA A 186 24.46 -12.88 3.35
N GLU A 187 24.21 -14.18 3.40
CA GLU A 187 24.49 -15.09 2.29
C GLU A 187 23.51 -14.93 1.11
N ILE A 188 22.23 -14.69 1.41
CA ILE A 188 21.17 -14.46 0.42
C ILE A 188 20.91 -12.97 0.20
N SER A 189 21.88 -12.11 0.53
CA SER A 189 21.74 -10.65 0.43
C SER A 189 21.40 -10.21 -0.98
N PRO A 190 20.47 -9.24 -1.16
CA PRO A 190 20.34 -8.51 -2.40
C PRO A 190 21.65 -7.78 -2.74
N VAL A 191 21.81 -7.34 -3.98
CA VAL A 191 23.00 -6.56 -4.41
C VAL A 191 22.90 -5.10 -3.96
N ALA A 192 21.69 -4.57 -3.82
CA ALA A 192 21.43 -3.21 -3.31
C ALA A 192 20.05 -3.11 -2.65
N VAL A 193 19.90 -2.17 -1.72
CA VAL A 193 18.64 -1.81 -1.09
C VAL A 193 18.48 -0.29 -1.14
N HIS A 194 17.35 0.17 -1.69
CA HIS A 194 16.98 1.59 -1.73
C HIS A 194 15.85 1.84 -0.72
N ALA A 195 16.22 2.35 0.44
CA ALA A 195 15.35 2.52 1.61
C ALA A 195 14.62 3.88 1.59
N ILE A 196 13.36 3.92 2.07
CA ILE A 196 12.55 5.15 2.06
C ILE A 196 12.78 6.08 3.24
N SER A 197 13.52 5.66 4.26
CA SER A 197 13.79 6.47 5.43
C SER A 197 15.15 6.14 6.05
N ARG A 198 15.66 7.06 6.88
CA ARG A 198 16.88 6.84 7.66
C ARG A 198 16.75 5.67 8.65
N TYR A 199 15.53 5.41 9.12
CA TYR A 199 15.26 4.26 9.97
C TYR A 199 15.41 2.95 9.19
N ASP A 200 14.80 2.88 8.01
CA ASP A 200 14.84 1.70 7.15
C ASP A 200 16.27 1.44 6.65
N GLU A 201 17.00 2.49 6.21
CA GLU A 201 18.41 2.43 5.83
C GLU A 201 19.26 1.76 6.93
N LYS A 202 19.17 2.26 8.17
CA LYS A 202 19.90 1.68 9.32
C LYS A 202 19.47 0.25 9.63
N ALA A 203 18.20 -0.07 9.46
CA ALA A 203 17.68 -1.40 9.75
C ALA A 203 18.15 -2.41 8.70
N PHE A 204 18.11 -2.07 7.41
CA PHE A 204 18.62 -2.92 6.32
C PHE A 204 20.13 -3.11 6.40
N SER A 205 20.91 -2.06 6.67
CA SER A 205 22.38 -2.14 6.82
C SER A 205 22.84 -3.05 7.97
N ARG A 206 21.95 -3.35 8.94
CA ARG A 206 22.22 -4.31 10.00
C ARG A 206 21.91 -5.76 9.61
N ILE A 207 21.17 -5.97 8.55
CA ILE A 207 20.70 -7.27 8.09
C ILE A 207 21.52 -7.76 6.89
N PHE A 208 21.78 -6.85 5.94
CA PHE A 208 22.45 -7.16 4.69
C PHE A 208 23.80 -6.46 4.57
N PRO A 209 24.83 -7.14 4.08
CA PRO A 209 26.16 -6.56 3.83
C PRO A 209 26.25 -5.83 2.48
N CYS A 210 25.14 -5.55 1.80
CA CYS A 210 25.10 -4.85 0.53
C CYS A 210 25.06 -3.33 0.72
N ALA A 211 25.18 -2.59 -0.39
CA ALA A 211 24.91 -1.15 -0.43
C ALA A 211 23.46 -0.85 -0.04
N VAL A 212 23.27 0.09 0.88
CA VAL A 212 21.95 0.55 1.31
C VAL A 212 21.91 2.07 1.19
N ASP A 213 21.13 2.55 0.23
CA ASP A 213 20.99 3.98 -0.07
C ASP A 213 19.57 4.45 0.23
N ARG A 214 19.38 5.76 0.40
CA ARG A 214 18.05 6.35 0.53
C ARG A 214 17.48 6.75 -0.82
N MET A 215 16.17 6.56 -0.97
CA MET A 215 15.41 7.00 -2.13
C MET A 215 14.14 7.74 -1.72
N PRO A 216 13.57 8.63 -2.57
CA PRO A 216 12.23 9.16 -2.37
C PRO A 216 11.19 8.04 -2.40
N ASN A 217 10.15 8.16 -1.57
CA ASN A 217 9.11 7.14 -1.50
C ASN A 217 8.14 7.27 -2.68
N ILE A 218 8.00 6.23 -3.51
CA ILE A 218 7.10 6.17 -4.67
C ILE A 218 5.64 6.51 -4.30
N LYS A 219 5.23 6.28 -3.06
CA LYS A 219 3.88 6.62 -2.61
C LYS A 219 3.59 8.13 -2.63
N PHE A 220 4.62 8.96 -2.56
CA PHE A 220 4.45 10.40 -2.73
C PHE A 220 4.18 10.77 -4.19
N ASP A 221 4.79 10.07 -5.15
CA ASP A 221 4.48 10.27 -6.57
C ASP A 221 3.01 9.92 -6.86
N LEU A 222 2.49 8.82 -6.26
CA LEU A 222 1.08 8.47 -6.38
C LEU A 222 0.15 9.51 -5.74
N ALA A 223 0.53 10.08 -4.59
CA ALA A 223 -0.23 11.14 -3.95
C ALA A 223 -0.25 12.43 -4.79
N SER A 224 0.88 12.77 -5.43
CA SER A 224 0.97 13.89 -6.36
C SER A 224 0.05 13.73 -7.56
N ARG A 225 -0.01 12.56 -8.18
CA ARG A 225 -0.96 12.27 -9.28
C ARG A 225 -2.40 12.50 -8.87
N THR A 226 -2.79 12.01 -7.68
CA THR A 226 -4.14 12.25 -7.16
C THR A 226 -4.43 13.75 -6.95
N LEU A 227 -3.40 14.57 -6.70
CA LEU A 227 -3.55 16.02 -6.63
C LEU A 227 -3.77 16.68 -8.01
N GLU A 228 -3.31 16.06 -9.09
CA GLU A 228 -3.53 16.56 -10.46
C GLU A 228 -4.95 16.27 -10.96
N GLU A 229 -5.56 15.21 -10.42
CA GLU A 229 -6.95 14.89 -10.73
C GLU A 229 -7.91 16.00 -10.26
N PRO A 230 -8.93 16.33 -11.06
CA PRO A 230 -9.96 17.24 -10.62
C PRO A 230 -10.66 16.67 -9.38
N LEU A 231 -11.02 17.56 -8.46
CA LEU A 231 -11.80 17.12 -7.31
C LEU A 231 -13.10 16.47 -7.79
N PRO A 232 -13.45 15.27 -7.28
CA PRO A 232 -14.73 14.67 -7.61
C PRO A 232 -15.87 15.69 -7.43
N ALA A 233 -16.73 15.78 -8.42
CA ALA A 233 -17.92 16.62 -8.30
C ALA A 233 -18.70 16.24 -7.03
N HIS A 234 -19.28 17.24 -6.36
CA HIS A 234 -20.07 17.05 -5.14
C HIS A 234 -21.42 16.33 -5.39
N ASN A 235 -21.49 15.48 -6.43
CA ASN A 235 -22.64 14.63 -6.65
C ASN A 235 -22.73 13.65 -5.47
N HIS A 236 -23.38 14.11 -4.43
CA HIS A 236 -23.57 13.36 -3.21
C HIS A 236 -24.28 12.05 -3.53
N CYS A 237 -23.66 10.94 -3.16
CA CYS A 237 -24.37 9.65 -3.11
C CYS A 237 -25.58 9.73 -2.14
N PHE A 238 -25.68 10.83 -1.41
CA PHE A 238 -26.73 11.14 -0.43
C PHE A 238 -26.86 12.67 -0.28
N SER A 239 -28.06 13.15 0.09
CA SER A 239 -28.31 14.54 0.42
C SER A 239 -28.18 14.77 1.90
N VAL A 240 -27.67 15.93 2.33
CA VAL A 240 -27.48 16.30 3.73
C VAL A 240 -27.84 17.76 3.96
N SER A 241 -28.37 18.06 5.15
CA SER A 241 -28.76 19.41 5.55
C SER A 241 -27.68 20.20 6.29
N GLY A 242 -26.53 19.56 6.59
CA GLY A 242 -25.47 20.15 7.40
C GLY A 242 -24.07 19.67 7.01
N PRO A 243 -23.04 20.10 7.75
CA PRO A 243 -21.67 19.70 7.48
C PRO A 243 -21.45 18.20 7.67
N VAL A 244 -20.68 17.60 6.76
CA VAL A 244 -20.35 16.16 6.80
C VAL A 244 -19.12 15.93 7.65
N PHE A 245 -19.24 15.08 8.66
CA PHE A 245 -18.16 14.57 9.51
C PHE A 245 -17.87 13.13 9.12
N LEU A 246 -16.71 12.90 8.51
CA LEU A 246 -16.31 11.63 7.96
C LEU A 246 -15.35 10.88 8.89
N PHE A 247 -15.74 9.70 9.32
CA PHE A 247 -14.88 8.73 10.03
C PHE A 247 -14.45 7.64 9.03
N ALA A 248 -13.34 7.88 8.37
CA ALA A 248 -12.86 7.07 7.25
C ALA A 248 -12.01 5.88 7.69
N SER A 249 -12.23 4.72 7.09
CA SER A 249 -11.42 3.50 7.31
C SER A 249 -11.28 3.09 8.77
N VAL A 250 -12.33 3.27 9.56
CA VAL A 250 -12.35 2.92 10.99
C VAL A 250 -12.23 1.41 11.20
N ARG A 251 -11.55 1.01 12.27
CA ARG A 251 -11.29 -0.40 12.60
C ARG A 251 -11.94 -0.80 13.94
N GLN A 252 -11.87 -2.09 14.23
CA GLN A 252 -12.47 -2.68 15.44
C GLN A 252 -12.04 -1.98 16.74
N CYS A 253 -10.79 -1.54 16.86
CA CYS A 253 -10.30 -0.82 18.04
C CYS A 253 -10.97 0.53 18.29
N GLU A 254 -11.70 1.05 17.31
CA GLU A 254 -12.39 2.35 17.35
C GLU A 254 -13.90 2.22 17.52
N GLU A 255 -14.46 1.02 17.36
CA GLU A 255 -15.93 0.77 17.43
C GLU A 255 -16.56 1.17 18.76
N THR A 256 -15.85 1.01 19.86
CA THR A 256 -16.35 1.39 21.20
C THR A 256 -15.89 2.79 21.62
N ARG A 257 -14.86 3.32 21.00
CA ARG A 257 -14.20 4.57 21.42
C ARG A 257 -14.77 5.80 20.73
N ILE A 258 -15.03 5.72 19.44
CA ILE A 258 -15.50 6.85 18.61
C ILE A 258 -17.01 7.08 18.77
N PRO A 259 -17.90 6.06 18.68
CA PRO A 259 -19.34 6.29 18.75
C PRO A 259 -19.79 6.98 20.06
N GLY A 260 -19.19 6.64 21.21
CA GLY A 260 -19.47 7.28 22.49
C GLY A 260 -19.16 8.79 22.53
N GLN A 261 -18.45 9.34 21.56
CA GLN A 261 -18.17 10.78 21.45
C GLN A 261 -19.14 11.51 20.51
N LEU A 262 -19.96 10.81 19.72
CA LEU A 262 -20.86 11.43 18.73
C LEU A 262 -21.95 12.28 19.35
N ALA A 263 -22.37 11.97 20.58
CA ALA A 263 -23.32 12.82 21.32
C ALA A 263 -22.81 14.26 21.53
N ARG A 264 -21.48 14.41 21.76
CA ARG A 264 -20.84 15.75 21.88
C ARG A 264 -20.86 16.49 20.55
N LEU A 265 -20.62 15.76 19.45
CA LEU A 265 -20.67 16.33 18.09
C LEU A 265 -22.07 16.83 17.77
N TYR A 266 -23.11 16.03 18.00
CA TYR A 266 -24.51 16.45 17.76
C TYR A 266 -24.99 17.56 18.69
N LYS A 267 -24.43 17.67 19.90
CA LYS A 267 -24.70 18.82 20.81
C LYS A 267 -24.12 20.11 20.24
N ALA A 268 -22.90 20.05 19.68
CA ALA A 268 -22.21 21.21 19.08
C ALA A 268 -22.76 21.58 17.70
N VAL A 269 -23.12 20.60 16.90
CA VAL A 269 -23.61 20.77 15.52
C VAL A 269 -24.87 19.90 15.33
N PRO A 270 -26.06 20.40 15.69
CA PRO A 270 -27.31 19.60 15.69
C PRO A 270 -27.74 19.06 14.32
N ASN A 271 -27.29 19.70 13.25
CA ASN A 271 -27.55 19.29 11.86
C ASN A 271 -26.34 18.57 11.20
N ALA A 272 -25.36 18.11 11.99
CA ALA A 272 -24.25 17.35 11.48
C ALA A 272 -24.70 16.08 10.75
N ALA A 273 -24.09 15.80 9.60
CA ALA A 273 -24.19 14.53 8.91
C ALA A 273 -22.96 13.69 9.27
N VAL A 274 -23.15 12.60 9.97
CA VAL A 274 -22.07 11.70 10.37
C VAL A 274 -22.00 10.52 9.41
N VAL A 275 -20.83 10.30 8.83
CA VAL A 275 -20.57 9.17 7.92
C VAL A 275 -19.45 8.31 8.50
N VAL A 276 -19.71 7.03 8.70
CA VAL A 276 -18.76 6.03 9.19
C VAL A 276 -18.45 5.05 8.07
N VAL A 277 -17.17 4.90 7.71
CA VAL A 277 -16.70 3.97 6.70
C VAL A 277 -15.82 2.90 7.37
N PRO A 278 -16.36 1.71 7.69
CA PRO A 278 -15.56 0.62 8.23
C PRO A 278 -14.48 0.16 7.24
N ARG A 279 -13.27 -0.09 7.73
CA ARG A 279 -12.17 -0.61 6.89
C ARG A 279 -12.49 -1.98 6.28
N HIS A 280 -13.29 -2.77 6.98
CA HIS A 280 -13.68 -4.11 6.59
C HIS A 280 -15.21 -4.23 6.60
N LEU A 281 -15.80 -4.61 5.47
CA LEU A 281 -17.27 -4.70 5.33
C LEU A 281 -17.91 -5.69 6.32
N HIS A 282 -17.21 -6.76 6.70
CA HIS A 282 -17.73 -7.71 7.72
C HIS A 282 -17.90 -7.07 9.11
N ARG A 283 -17.39 -5.84 9.35
CA ARG A 283 -17.56 -5.08 10.58
C ARG A 283 -18.78 -4.14 10.57
N VAL A 284 -19.47 -4.01 9.44
CA VAL A 284 -20.64 -3.13 9.30
C VAL A 284 -21.71 -3.47 10.33
N ALA A 285 -22.03 -4.75 10.50
CA ALA A 285 -23.02 -5.18 11.49
C ALA A 285 -22.62 -4.81 12.93
N ALA A 286 -21.34 -4.94 13.28
CA ALA A 286 -20.85 -4.54 14.61
C ALA A 286 -20.95 -3.02 14.83
N TRP A 287 -20.62 -2.21 13.82
CA TRP A 287 -20.79 -0.76 13.88
C TRP A 287 -22.26 -0.38 14.05
N LYS A 288 -23.18 -1.05 13.33
CA LYS A 288 -24.62 -0.83 13.47
C LYS A 288 -25.08 -1.10 14.91
N SER A 289 -24.73 -2.27 15.46
CA SER A 289 -25.09 -2.65 16.83
C SER A 289 -24.59 -1.64 17.88
N VAL A 290 -23.32 -1.25 17.81
CA VAL A 290 -22.76 -0.28 18.78
C VAL A 290 -23.43 1.08 18.68
N LEU A 291 -23.81 1.52 17.49
CA LEU A 291 -24.55 2.79 17.33
C LEU A 291 -25.96 2.70 17.91
N GLU A 292 -26.67 1.59 17.70
CA GLU A 292 -28.00 1.32 18.26
C GLU A 292 -27.96 1.28 19.79
N ASP A 293 -26.95 0.63 20.38
CA ASP A 293 -26.74 0.57 21.85
C ASP A 293 -26.54 1.97 22.48
N LEU A 294 -26.06 2.93 21.68
CA LEU A 294 -25.88 4.33 22.08
C LEU A 294 -27.09 5.21 21.72
N ALA A 295 -28.24 4.63 21.39
CA ALA A 295 -29.46 5.33 20.95
C ALA A 295 -29.21 6.26 19.74
N LEU A 296 -28.22 5.92 18.87
CA LEU A 296 -28.00 6.54 17.58
C LEU A 296 -28.72 5.73 16.49
N MET A 297 -29.11 6.38 15.41
CA MET A 297 -29.89 5.76 14.35
C MET A 297 -28.97 5.43 13.15
N PRO A 298 -28.36 4.22 13.08
CA PRO A 298 -27.55 3.85 11.92
C PRO A 298 -28.42 3.57 10.69
N VAL A 299 -27.96 4.04 9.54
CA VAL A 299 -28.55 3.77 8.22
C VAL A 299 -27.45 3.24 7.31
N LEU A 300 -27.67 2.11 6.64
CA LEU A 300 -26.74 1.61 5.65
C LEU A 300 -26.89 2.37 4.34
N VAL A 301 -25.78 2.69 3.68
CA VAL A 301 -25.85 3.39 2.40
C VAL A 301 -26.55 2.54 1.33
N SER A 302 -26.45 1.21 1.40
CA SER A 302 -27.16 0.28 0.50
C SER A 302 -28.68 0.32 0.69
N GLU A 303 -29.17 0.68 1.87
CA GLU A 303 -30.59 0.77 2.22
C GLU A 303 -31.18 2.16 1.92
N MET A 304 -30.32 3.14 1.61
CA MET A 304 -30.75 4.53 1.40
C MET A 304 -31.17 4.76 -0.06
N PRO A 305 -32.40 5.15 -0.34
CA PRO A 305 -32.83 5.49 -1.69
C PRO A 305 -32.02 6.66 -2.27
N ALA A 306 -31.75 6.61 -3.58
CA ALA A 306 -31.01 7.66 -4.26
C ALA A 306 -31.68 9.02 -4.08
N GLY A 307 -30.90 10.06 -3.76
CA GLY A 307 -31.39 11.42 -3.56
C GLY A 307 -32.10 11.69 -2.23
N ARG A 308 -32.28 10.69 -1.37
CA ARG A 308 -32.88 10.91 -0.06
C ARG A 308 -31.94 11.63 0.90
N CYS A 309 -32.45 12.60 1.63
CA CYS A 309 -31.70 13.31 2.65
C CYS A 309 -31.50 12.43 3.90
N LEU A 310 -30.27 12.40 4.43
CA LEU A 310 -29.99 11.75 5.72
C LEU A 310 -30.74 12.52 6.83
N PRO A 311 -31.61 11.84 7.61
CA PRO A 311 -32.33 12.53 8.70
C PRO A 311 -31.36 12.98 9.78
N ARG A 312 -31.76 13.99 10.56
CA ARG A 312 -30.97 14.49 11.69
C ARG A 312 -30.69 13.37 12.70
N ARG A 313 -29.50 13.39 13.31
CA ARG A 313 -29.02 12.39 14.29
C ARG A 313 -28.93 10.96 13.79
N HIS A 314 -29.04 10.75 12.47
CA HIS A 314 -28.73 9.47 11.88
C HIS A 314 -27.24 9.40 11.54
N VAL A 315 -26.67 8.19 11.64
CA VAL A 315 -25.30 7.89 11.27
C VAL A 315 -25.31 7.04 10.01
N LEU A 316 -24.75 7.55 8.93
CA LEU A 316 -24.64 6.80 7.68
C LEU A 316 -23.46 5.82 7.79
N VAL A 317 -23.72 4.53 7.81
CA VAL A 317 -22.72 3.49 7.79
C VAL A 317 -22.48 3.06 6.34
N TRP A 318 -21.23 3.23 5.87
CA TRP A 318 -20.86 2.98 4.48
C TRP A 318 -20.49 1.52 4.28
N ASP A 319 -21.30 0.78 3.58
CA ASP A 319 -21.19 -0.67 3.35
C ASP A 319 -20.78 -1.03 1.91
N ARG A 320 -20.10 -0.10 1.22
CA ARG A 320 -19.58 -0.29 -0.16
C ARG A 320 -18.09 0.03 -0.24
N PHE A 321 -17.44 -0.49 -1.28
CA PHE A 321 -16.05 -0.14 -1.60
C PHE A 321 -15.96 0.93 -2.69
N GLY A 322 -14.86 1.69 -2.71
CA GLY A 322 -14.46 2.54 -3.83
C GLY A 322 -14.87 4.01 -3.73
N ASP A 323 -15.71 4.41 -2.79
CA ASP A 323 -16.26 5.76 -2.73
C ASP A 323 -15.50 6.75 -1.83
N LEU A 324 -14.45 6.34 -1.15
CA LEU A 324 -13.69 7.19 -0.23
C LEU A 324 -13.25 8.54 -0.83
N PRO A 325 -12.75 8.61 -2.08
CA PRO A 325 -12.39 9.90 -2.67
C PRO A 325 -13.55 10.90 -2.73
N LYS A 326 -14.75 10.41 -3.08
CA LYS A 326 -15.98 11.23 -3.12
C LYS A 326 -16.40 11.68 -1.71
N LEU A 327 -16.25 10.79 -0.73
CA LEU A 327 -16.56 11.09 0.67
C LEU A 327 -15.59 12.11 1.27
N TYR A 328 -14.28 12.00 0.99
CA TYR A 328 -13.31 13.03 1.35
C TYR A 328 -13.65 14.38 0.72
N ALA A 329 -14.06 14.36 -0.55
CA ALA A 329 -14.49 15.57 -1.24
C ALA A 329 -15.72 16.22 -0.58
N ALA A 330 -16.70 15.43 -0.15
CA ALA A 330 -17.92 15.91 0.52
C ALA A 330 -17.68 16.34 1.98
N ALA A 331 -16.72 15.75 2.67
CA ALA A 331 -16.51 15.96 4.10
C ALA A 331 -16.11 17.40 4.42
N ARG A 332 -16.59 17.92 5.56
CA ARG A 332 -16.14 19.16 6.16
C ARG A 332 -14.99 18.93 7.15
N ALA A 333 -15.06 17.81 7.89
CA ALA A 333 -14.03 17.36 8.81
C ALA A 333 -13.79 15.85 8.62
N VAL A 334 -12.55 15.39 8.82
CA VAL A 334 -12.15 14.02 8.54
C VAL A 334 -11.33 13.45 9.68
N PHE A 335 -11.76 12.29 10.18
CA PHE A 335 -10.94 11.40 10.97
C PHE A 335 -10.57 10.17 10.14
N VAL A 336 -9.28 9.76 10.15
CA VAL A 336 -8.82 8.54 9.48
C VAL A 336 -8.45 7.50 10.53
N GLY A 337 -9.18 6.39 10.52
CA GLY A 337 -9.13 5.34 11.53
C GLY A 337 -7.95 4.39 11.42
N GLY A 338 -8.00 3.30 12.22
CA GLY A 338 -6.91 2.36 12.43
C GLY A 338 -5.79 2.94 13.29
N SER A 339 -5.93 4.15 13.75
CA SER A 339 -4.90 4.95 14.40
C SER A 339 -4.98 4.96 15.93
N PHE A 340 -5.92 4.23 16.52
CA PHE A 340 -5.98 3.96 17.97
C PHE A 340 -5.57 2.53 18.33
N GLY A 341 -4.53 1.98 17.69
CA GLY A 341 -3.95 0.70 18.08
C GLY A 341 -3.52 -0.23 16.93
N GLN A 342 -3.86 0.08 15.66
CA GLN A 342 -3.55 -0.80 14.52
C GLN A 342 -2.66 -0.15 13.45
N GLY A 343 -1.89 0.88 13.82
CA GLY A 343 -0.85 1.46 12.98
C GLY A 343 -1.31 2.43 11.90
N GLY A 344 -2.58 2.87 11.92
CA GLY A 344 -3.12 3.87 11.00
C GLY A 344 -3.58 3.32 9.64
N GLN A 345 -4.21 4.20 8.86
CA GLN A 345 -4.60 4.00 7.45
C GLN A 345 -4.07 5.16 6.60
N ASN A 346 -4.21 5.06 5.27
CA ASN A 346 -3.73 6.09 4.36
C ASN A 346 -4.54 7.39 4.51
N PHE A 347 -3.91 8.41 5.05
CA PHE A 347 -4.50 9.74 5.25
C PHE A 347 -4.10 10.75 4.16
N LEU A 348 -3.18 10.41 3.26
CA LEU A 348 -2.77 11.28 2.15
C LEU A 348 -3.92 11.53 1.16
N GLU A 349 -4.84 10.57 1.03
CA GLU A 349 -6.04 10.72 0.19
C GLU A 349 -6.94 11.88 0.67
N ALA A 350 -7.05 12.07 1.98
CA ALA A 350 -7.78 13.21 2.55
C ALA A 350 -7.11 14.54 2.17
N LEU A 351 -5.77 14.62 2.24
CA LEU A 351 -4.99 15.79 1.83
C LEU A 351 -5.14 16.07 0.33
N SER A 352 -5.12 15.04 -0.50
CA SER A 352 -5.36 15.16 -1.94
C SER A 352 -6.76 15.70 -2.25
N ALA A 353 -7.75 15.39 -1.40
CA ALA A 353 -9.09 15.98 -1.48
C ALA A 353 -9.21 17.39 -0.84
N GLY A 354 -8.12 17.97 -0.38
CA GLY A 354 -8.09 19.29 0.27
C GLY A 354 -8.65 19.29 1.70
N ARG A 355 -8.53 18.15 2.41
CA ARG A 355 -8.95 18.01 3.81
C ARG A 355 -7.75 17.70 4.69
N ILE A 356 -7.60 18.45 5.78
CA ILE A 356 -6.58 18.14 6.78
C ILE A 356 -7.12 16.98 7.63
N PRO A 357 -6.47 15.79 7.61
CA PRO A 357 -6.98 14.67 8.40
C PRO A 357 -6.65 14.81 9.88
N CYS A 358 -7.56 14.31 10.74
CA CYS A 358 -7.29 13.95 12.12
C CYS A 358 -6.98 12.44 12.19
N ILE A 359 -5.95 12.03 12.91
CA ILE A 359 -5.61 10.63 13.19
C ILE A 359 -5.41 10.44 14.69
N GLY A 360 -5.40 9.18 15.15
CA GLY A 360 -4.95 8.83 16.51
C GLY A 360 -3.43 8.65 16.58
N PRO A 361 -2.88 8.35 17.77
CA PRO A 361 -1.43 8.35 18.03
C PRO A 361 -0.70 7.14 17.43
N SER A 362 -1.41 6.06 17.09
CA SER A 362 -0.83 4.84 16.54
C SER A 362 -0.78 4.88 15.02
N ALA A 363 0.19 5.56 14.45
CA ALA A 363 0.38 5.68 13.00
C ALA A 363 1.69 5.02 12.50
N HIS A 364 2.20 4.00 13.20
CA HIS A 364 3.51 3.40 12.92
C HIS A 364 3.62 2.78 11.52
N ASN A 365 2.52 2.36 10.88
CA ASN A 365 2.52 1.91 9.50
C ASN A 365 2.67 3.06 8.49
N PHE A 366 2.51 4.31 8.93
CA PHE A 366 2.50 5.51 8.10
C PHE A 366 3.51 6.57 8.55
N LEU A 367 4.51 6.22 9.37
CA LEU A 367 5.57 7.16 9.77
C LEU A 367 6.26 7.80 8.56
N TRP A 368 6.46 7.02 7.50
CA TRP A 368 6.96 7.54 6.23
C TRP A 368 6.09 8.65 5.65
N ALA A 369 4.75 8.53 5.75
CA ALA A 369 3.79 9.52 5.24
C ALA A 369 3.73 10.77 6.11
N MET A 370 4.06 10.66 7.39
CA MET A 370 4.15 11.81 8.30
C MET A 370 5.37 12.69 8.00
N GLY A 371 6.35 12.19 7.25
CA GLY A 371 7.58 12.92 6.94
C GLY A 371 8.57 13.00 8.09
N THR A 372 8.43 12.14 9.11
CA THR A 372 9.28 12.15 10.31
C THR A 372 10.67 11.54 10.09
N GLY A 373 10.94 10.99 8.92
CA GLY A 373 12.20 10.31 8.60
C GLY A 373 13.36 11.22 8.22
N ASP A 374 13.11 12.49 7.94
CA ASP A 374 14.12 13.48 7.54
C ASP A 374 14.02 14.74 8.40
N PRO A 375 14.99 14.99 9.30
CA PRO A 375 15.00 16.18 10.14
C PRO A 375 15.13 17.51 9.39
N SER A 376 15.60 17.49 8.15
CA SER A 376 15.76 18.68 7.31
C SER A 376 14.46 19.19 6.70
N MET A 377 13.39 18.37 6.77
CA MET A 377 12.09 18.70 6.17
C MET A 377 10.97 18.64 7.23
N PRO A 378 10.01 19.58 7.20
CA PRO A 378 8.92 19.60 8.17
C PRO A 378 8.03 18.37 7.98
N SER A 379 7.58 17.75 9.09
CA SER A 379 6.54 16.73 9.05
C SER A 379 5.19 17.33 8.61
N LEU A 380 4.23 16.48 8.23
CA LEU A 380 2.87 16.96 7.91
C LEU A 380 2.21 17.69 9.10
N GLU A 381 2.49 17.25 10.31
CA GLU A 381 1.98 17.90 11.53
C GLU A 381 2.59 19.27 11.71
N GLN A 382 3.93 19.41 11.62
CA GLN A 382 4.63 20.68 11.66
C GLN A 382 4.21 21.64 10.53
N ALA A 383 3.89 21.09 9.35
CA ALA A 383 3.34 21.86 8.24
C ALA A 383 1.85 22.23 8.44
N GLY A 384 1.21 21.80 9.52
CA GLY A 384 -0.21 22.02 9.79
C GLY A 384 -1.13 21.34 8.77
N LEU A 385 -0.68 20.23 8.18
CA LEU A 385 -1.39 19.40 7.21
C LEU A 385 -1.90 18.08 7.83
N LEU A 386 -1.63 17.84 9.11
CA LEU A 386 -2.08 16.69 9.87
C LEU A 386 -2.37 17.12 11.31
N ARG A 387 -3.37 16.52 11.91
CA ARG A 387 -3.68 16.68 13.34
C ARG A 387 -3.68 15.32 14.02
N VAL A 388 -2.99 15.21 15.15
CA VAL A 388 -2.93 13.97 15.93
C VAL A 388 -3.77 14.15 17.21
N ALA A 389 -4.76 13.29 17.41
CA ALA A 389 -5.55 13.19 18.62
C ALA A 389 -4.95 12.09 19.51
N HIS A 390 -4.57 12.42 20.74
CA HIS A 390 -4.01 11.45 21.69
C HIS A 390 -5.10 10.64 22.40
N HIS A 391 -6.32 11.20 22.47
CA HIS A 391 -7.50 10.57 23.07
C HIS A 391 -8.71 10.64 22.12
N PRO A 392 -9.65 9.66 22.19
CA PRO A 392 -10.85 9.68 21.35
C PRO A 392 -11.72 10.93 21.53
N LYS A 393 -11.69 11.56 22.71
CA LYS A 393 -12.40 12.84 22.97
C LYS A 393 -11.86 13.97 22.11
N GLU A 394 -10.53 14.05 21.92
CA GLU A 394 -9.87 15.08 21.14
C GLU A 394 -10.21 14.97 19.64
N VAL A 395 -10.56 13.76 19.14
CA VAL A 395 -11.00 13.59 17.75
C VAL A 395 -12.15 14.52 17.42
N ILE A 396 -13.18 14.55 18.30
CA ILE A 396 -14.36 15.41 18.07
C ILE A 396 -13.98 16.89 18.18
N ASP A 397 -13.15 17.26 19.15
CA ASP A 397 -12.72 18.65 19.33
C ASP A 397 -11.95 19.15 18.08
N ILE A 398 -11.01 18.36 17.58
CA ILE A 398 -10.27 18.66 16.35
C ILE A 398 -11.20 18.73 15.13
N MET A 399 -12.16 17.80 15.02
CA MET A 399 -13.10 17.80 13.89
C MET A 399 -14.05 19.00 13.95
N LEU A 400 -14.46 19.45 15.13
CA LEU A 400 -15.25 20.68 15.30
C LEU A 400 -14.45 21.92 14.90
N GLU A 401 -13.19 22.02 15.32
CA GLU A 401 -12.28 23.09 14.88
C GLU A 401 -12.12 23.10 13.34
N GLN A 402 -11.94 21.93 12.73
CA GLN A 402 -11.86 21.81 11.27
C GLN A 402 -13.15 22.24 10.58
N ALA A 403 -14.31 21.88 11.14
CA ALA A 403 -15.60 22.25 10.58
C ALA A 403 -15.87 23.76 10.68
N ALA A 404 -15.41 24.41 11.74
CA ALA A 404 -15.51 25.86 11.92
C ALA A 404 -14.49 26.63 11.06
N SER A 405 -13.41 26.01 10.62
CA SER A 405 -12.35 26.66 9.83
C SER A 405 -12.89 27.13 8.48
N THR A 406 -12.52 28.35 8.08
CA THR A 406 -12.80 28.93 6.77
C THR A 406 -11.77 28.55 5.70
N ARG A 407 -10.83 27.66 6.02
CA ARG A 407 -9.77 27.26 5.08
C ARG A 407 -10.38 26.66 3.81
N ASP A 408 -9.96 27.23 2.69
CA ASP A 408 -10.32 26.73 1.38
C ASP A 408 -9.59 25.42 1.04
N ARG A 409 -10.29 24.50 0.40
CA ARG A 409 -9.78 23.20 -0.05
C ARG A 409 -8.58 23.33 -1.00
N MET A 410 -8.63 24.31 -1.88
CA MET A 410 -7.56 24.54 -2.87
C MET A 410 -6.28 25.01 -2.16
N SER A 411 -6.39 25.84 -1.12
CA SER A 411 -5.27 26.22 -0.28
C SER A 411 -4.62 25.04 0.42
N VAL A 412 -5.41 24.08 0.94
CA VAL A 412 -4.86 22.85 1.53
C VAL A 412 -4.14 22.01 0.48
N ARG A 413 -4.72 21.85 -0.71
CA ARG A 413 -4.08 21.12 -1.83
C ARG A 413 -2.77 21.78 -2.28
N SER A 414 -2.74 23.12 -2.38
CA SER A 414 -1.51 23.86 -2.74
C SER A 414 -0.40 23.63 -1.71
N ARG A 415 -0.70 23.80 -0.44
CA ARG A 415 0.25 23.54 0.66
C ARG A 415 0.71 22.08 0.69
N PHE A 416 -0.16 21.15 0.40
CA PHE A 416 0.23 19.74 0.31
C PHE A 416 1.09 19.46 -0.91
N ARG A 417 0.84 20.09 -2.06
CA ARG A 417 1.71 20.02 -3.25
C ARG A 417 3.10 20.57 -2.94
N GLU A 418 3.19 21.71 -2.28
CA GLU A 418 4.46 22.33 -1.85
C GLU A 418 5.23 21.42 -0.89
N TRP A 419 4.52 20.78 0.05
CA TRP A 419 5.10 19.81 0.98
C TRP A 419 5.60 18.54 0.27
N LEU A 420 4.89 18.05 -0.76
CA LEU A 420 5.26 16.89 -1.55
C LEU A 420 6.45 17.15 -2.48
N ALA A 421 6.55 18.33 -3.08
CA ALA A 421 7.49 18.64 -4.15
C ALA A 421 8.94 18.18 -3.89
N PRO A 422 9.56 18.42 -2.72
CA PRO A 422 10.91 17.96 -2.45
C PRO A 422 11.02 16.45 -2.13
N ARG A 423 9.91 15.71 -2.14
CA ARG A 423 9.81 14.29 -1.80
C ARG A 423 9.46 13.40 -2.98
N LEU A 424 9.26 13.99 -4.16
CA LEU A 424 8.91 13.29 -5.39
C LEU A 424 10.13 12.66 -6.06
N GLY A 425 9.88 11.83 -7.06
CA GLY A 425 10.90 11.22 -7.91
C GLY A 425 11.24 9.78 -7.56
N GLY A 426 10.50 9.14 -6.65
CA GLY A 426 10.73 7.75 -6.26
C GLY A 426 10.54 6.77 -7.43
N ALA A 427 9.49 6.94 -8.21
CA ALA A 427 9.19 6.08 -9.37
C ALA A 427 10.24 6.25 -10.47
N SER A 428 10.58 7.49 -10.82
CA SER A 428 11.58 7.77 -11.87
C SER A 428 12.98 7.31 -11.45
N SER A 429 13.39 7.55 -10.20
CA SER A 429 14.66 7.06 -9.67
C SER A 429 14.73 5.52 -9.68
N THR A 430 13.63 4.84 -9.34
CA THR A 430 13.56 3.37 -9.42
C THR A 430 13.74 2.89 -10.86
N ALA A 431 13.02 3.48 -11.81
CA ALA A 431 13.12 3.11 -13.22
C ALA A 431 14.56 3.31 -13.74
N GLN A 432 15.19 4.46 -13.47
CA GLN A 432 16.57 4.75 -13.87
C GLN A 432 17.59 3.77 -13.28
N ASN A 433 17.44 3.41 -11.99
CA ASN A 433 18.33 2.43 -11.36
C ASN A 433 18.19 1.03 -11.99
N ILE A 434 16.96 0.63 -12.33
CA ILE A 434 16.69 -0.64 -13.01
C ILE A 434 17.30 -0.61 -14.41
N GLU A 435 17.05 0.44 -15.21
CA GLU A 435 17.61 0.58 -16.57
C GLU A 435 19.15 0.55 -16.55
N LYS A 436 19.75 1.27 -15.59
CA LYS A 436 21.21 1.26 -15.40
C LYS A 436 21.74 -0.14 -15.07
N ALA A 437 21.05 -0.87 -14.19
CA ALA A 437 21.43 -2.23 -13.83
C ALA A 437 21.33 -3.19 -15.02
N LEU A 438 20.26 -3.07 -15.84
CA LEU A 438 20.07 -3.89 -17.05
C LEU A 438 21.01 -3.52 -18.21
N SER A 439 21.56 -2.31 -18.21
CA SER A 439 22.53 -1.85 -19.23
C SER A 439 23.98 -2.17 -18.88
N ALA A 440 24.26 -2.60 -17.66
CA ALA A 440 25.62 -2.89 -17.18
C ALA A 440 26.06 -4.34 -17.46
N ASP A 441 25.13 -5.21 -17.90
CA ASP A 441 25.36 -6.58 -18.37
C ASP A 441 25.50 -6.60 -19.91
#